data_b715624d20019645973dc2f2389ad3b9
#
_entry.id   b715624d20019645973dc2f2389ad3b9
#
_cell.length_a   1.000
_cell.length_b   1.000
_cell.length_c   1.000
_cell.angle_alpha   90.00
_cell.angle_beta   90.00
_cell.angle_gamma   90.00
#
_symmetry.space_group_name_H-M   'P 1'
#
loop_
_entity.id
_entity.type
_entity.pdbx_description
1 polymer ?
#
loop_
_entity_poly.entity_id
_entity_poly.type
_entity_poly.pdbx_seq_one_letter_code
_entity_poly.pdbx_strand_id
1 'polypeptide(L)'
;MAIKNYKATTNGRRNMTGYDFSEITTDKPEKSLLRPNPKRAGRNNAGKITVRHHGGGHKHKYRMIDFKRQKDGVRGIVKTVEYDPNRSANISLIQYEDGTKAYILAPKGIKVGTSIYSGPDADIQVGNALPLTNIPVGTFVHNIELKPGKGGQMVRSAGTSAQVLGKEGKYVLVRLSSGENRLILATCRATVGTVGNEQHELINIGKAGRSRWLGKRPAVRGSVMNPNDHPHGGGEGKAPIGMPSPMSPWGKPTLGKKTRKGHQKSDKLIVRRRKK
;
A
#
# COMPACT_ATOMS: atom_id res chain seq x y z
N MET A 1 8.77 -2.79 14.57
CA MET A 1 9.53 -3.94 13.98
C MET A 1 10.95 -3.48 13.78
N ALA A 2 11.96 -4.21 14.26
CA ALA A 2 13.36 -3.84 14.06
C ALA A 2 13.85 -4.28 12.68
N ILE A 3 14.83 -3.56 12.13
CA ILE A 3 15.48 -3.92 10.88
C ILE A 3 16.63 -4.88 11.19
N LYS A 4 16.62 -6.05 10.58
CA LYS A 4 17.72 -7.02 10.66
C LYS A 4 18.79 -6.67 9.62
N ASN A 5 20.01 -6.40 10.08
CA ASN A 5 21.18 -6.28 9.23
C ASN A 5 21.82 -7.66 8.98
N TYR A 6 22.24 -7.93 7.76
CA TYR A 6 22.92 -9.16 7.41
C TYR A 6 24.44 -8.99 7.47
N LYS A 7 25.16 -10.03 7.89
CA LYS A 7 26.64 -10.07 7.84
C LYS A 7 27.12 -9.88 6.39
N ALA A 8 28.16 -9.07 6.19
CA ALA A 8 28.73 -8.73 4.89
C ALA A 8 29.60 -9.87 4.30
N THR A 9 29.04 -11.06 4.19
CA THR A 9 29.75 -12.25 3.67
C THR A 9 29.91 -12.25 2.16
N THR A 10 29.09 -11.50 1.42
CA THR A 10 29.15 -11.34 -0.04
C THR A 10 28.77 -9.92 -0.42
N ASN A 11 29.15 -9.50 -1.65
CA ASN A 11 28.78 -8.16 -2.16
C ASN A 11 27.28 -7.90 -2.09
N GLY A 12 26.43 -8.88 -2.41
CA GLY A 12 24.97 -8.75 -2.34
C GLY A 12 24.42 -8.66 -0.92
N ARG A 13 25.15 -9.19 0.09
CA ARG A 13 24.72 -9.12 1.50
C ARG A 13 25.27 -7.91 2.25
N ARG A 14 26.29 -7.22 1.75
CA ARG A 14 26.95 -6.09 2.41
C ARG A 14 25.97 -5.01 2.88
N ASN A 15 25.06 -4.61 1.99
CA ASN A 15 24.07 -3.55 2.27
C ASN A 15 22.64 -4.09 2.39
N MET A 16 22.48 -5.42 2.49
CA MET A 16 21.16 -6.02 2.56
C MET A 16 20.58 -5.92 3.97
N THR A 17 19.34 -5.51 4.06
CA THR A 17 18.56 -5.53 5.30
C THR A 17 17.26 -6.31 5.11
N GLY A 18 16.61 -6.66 6.18
CA GLY A 18 15.35 -7.41 6.17
C GLY A 18 14.51 -7.13 7.40
N TYR A 19 13.38 -7.78 7.48
CA TYR A 19 12.56 -7.77 8.70
C TYR A 19 13.13 -8.73 9.73
N ASP A 20 12.97 -8.39 10.99
CA ASP A 20 13.23 -9.30 12.13
C ASP A 20 12.02 -10.20 12.44
N PHE A 21 10.83 -9.85 11.93
CA PHE A 21 9.56 -10.54 12.16
C PHE A 21 9.13 -10.64 13.63
N SER A 22 9.67 -9.82 14.52
CA SER A 22 9.37 -9.85 15.96
C SER A 22 7.89 -9.63 16.31
N GLU A 23 7.15 -8.89 15.47
CA GLU A 23 5.71 -8.65 15.66
C GLU A 23 4.83 -9.77 15.09
N ILE A 24 5.40 -10.69 14.30
CA ILE A 24 4.65 -11.77 13.66
C ILE A 24 4.48 -12.91 14.65
N THR A 25 3.24 -13.33 14.85
CA THR A 25 2.90 -14.39 15.82
C THR A 25 2.79 -15.76 15.18
N THR A 26 2.51 -15.83 13.88
CA THR A 26 2.44 -17.09 13.11
C THR A 26 2.81 -16.88 11.65
N ASP A 27 3.39 -17.91 11.05
CA ASP A 27 3.70 -17.98 9.61
C ASP A 27 2.61 -18.69 8.79
N LYS A 28 1.67 -19.38 9.48
CA LYS A 28 0.60 -20.18 8.86
C LYS A 28 -0.67 -19.34 8.69
N PRO A 29 -1.05 -19.01 7.44
CA PRO A 29 -2.26 -18.24 7.19
C PRO A 29 -3.53 -19.11 7.33
N GLU A 30 -4.65 -18.46 7.68
CA GLU A 30 -5.97 -19.08 7.73
C GLU A 30 -6.42 -19.56 6.34
N LYS A 31 -6.61 -20.87 6.18
CA LYS A 31 -6.86 -21.51 4.86
C LYS A 31 -8.16 -21.03 4.22
N SER A 32 -9.22 -20.81 5.00
CA SER A 32 -10.53 -20.36 4.52
C SER A 32 -10.50 -18.97 3.85
N LEU A 33 -9.54 -18.12 4.25
CA LEU A 33 -9.37 -16.77 3.75
C LEU A 33 -8.31 -16.64 2.64
N LEU A 34 -7.85 -17.77 2.10
CA LEU A 34 -6.89 -17.77 0.99
C LEU A 34 -7.57 -17.95 -0.36
N ARG A 35 -7.12 -17.16 -1.35
CA ARG A 35 -7.54 -17.30 -2.74
C ARG A 35 -6.34 -17.51 -3.66
N PRO A 36 -6.51 -18.21 -4.81
CA PRO A 36 -5.49 -18.27 -5.84
C PRO A 36 -5.08 -16.86 -6.29
N ASN A 37 -3.80 -16.66 -6.53
CA ASN A 37 -3.27 -15.39 -7.07
C ASN A 37 -2.52 -15.67 -8.39
N PRO A 38 -3.23 -15.82 -9.53
CA PRO A 38 -2.61 -16.09 -10.81
C PRO A 38 -1.79 -14.89 -11.27
N LYS A 39 -0.55 -15.15 -11.71
CA LYS A 39 0.38 -14.12 -12.17
C LYS A 39 0.09 -13.76 -13.62
N ARG A 40 -0.36 -12.53 -13.86
CA ARG A 40 -0.62 -12.01 -15.22
C ARG A 40 0.62 -11.39 -15.87
N ALA A 41 1.73 -11.23 -15.14
CA ALA A 41 2.99 -10.70 -15.66
C ALA A 41 2.84 -9.37 -16.44
N GLY A 42 1.99 -8.47 -15.97
CA GLY A 42 1.73 -7.17 -16.61
C GLY A 42 0.94 -7.22 -17.92
N ARG A 43 0.29 -8.34 -18.23
CA ARG A 43 -0.52 -8.52 -19.43
C ARG A 43 -1.99 -8.19 -19.19
N ASN A 44 -2.64 -7.62 -20.23
CA ASN A 44 -4.08 -7.37 -20.24
C ASN A 44 -4.88 -8.65 -20.61
N ASN A 45 -6.20 -8.51 -20.80
CA ASN A 45 -7.09 -9.61 -21.22
C ASN A 45 -6.77 -10.15 -22.61
N ALA A 46 -6.20 -9.32 -23.51
CA ALA A 46 -5.76 -9.72 -24.85
C ALA A 46 -4.32 -10.30 -24.88
N GLY A 47 -3.70 -10.57 -23.72
CA GLY A 47 -2.35 -11.10 -23.61
C GLY A 47 -1.22 -10.10 -23.89
N LYS A 48 -1.52 -8.84 -24.25
CA LYS A 48 -0.53 -7.81 -24.55
C LYS A 48 0.04 -7.22 -23.27
N ILE A 49 1.35 -6.95 -23.24
CA ILE A 49 2.01 -6.31 -22.11
C ILE A 49 1.62 -4.83 -22.04
N THR A 50 0.89 -4.46 -20.98
CA THR A 50 0.48 -3.07 -20.71
C THR A 50 1.28 -2.46 -19.55
N VAL A 51 1.84 -3.29 -18.65
CA VAL A 51 2.74 -2.89 -17.57
C VAL A 51 4.03 -3.67 -17.70
N ARG A 52 5.11 -2.98 -18.09
CA ARG A 52 6.43 -3.58 -18.31
C ARG A 52 7.10 -3.97 -17.00
N HIS A 53 8.11 -4.85 -17.09
CA HIS A 53 9.01 -5.24 -16.00
C HIS A 53 8.30 -5.96 -14.83
N HIS A 54 7.18 -6.63 -15.06
CA HIS A 54 6.51 -7.51 -14.13
C HIS A 54 6.58 -8.97 -14.58
N GLY A 55 6.72 -9.89 -13.63
CA GLY A 55 6.68 -11.32 -13.89
C GLY A 55 7.66 -12.12 -13.04
N GLY A 56 7.49 -13.44 -13.03
CA GLY A 56 8.24 -14.33 -12.15
C GLY A 56 7.89 -14.12 -10.66
N GLY A 57 8.89 -14.25 -9.79
CA GLY A 57 8.74 -14.13 -8.35
C GLY A 57 8.16 -15.39 -7.68
N HIS A 58 8.19 -15.43 -6.35
CA HIS A 58 7.63 -16.54 -5.58
C HIS A 58 6.14 -16.72 -5.81
N LYS A 59 5.68 -17.98 -5.84
CA LYS A 59 4.25 -18.32 -5.85
C LYS A 59 3.67 -17.99 -4.47
N HIS A 60 2.59 -17.23 -4.43
CA HIS A 60 1.89 -16.90 -3.18
C HIS A 60 0.38 -16.84 -3.42
N LYS A 61 -0.40 -17.13 -2.37
CA LYS A 61 -1.85 -16.99 -2.37
C LYS A 61 -2.23 -15.57 -1.93
N TYR A 62 -3.36 -15.08 -2.42
CA TYR A 62 -3.95 -13.83 -1.96
C TYR A 62 -4.68 -14.05 -0.64
N ARG A 63 -4.51 -13.15 0.31
CA ARG A 63 -5.25 -13.12 1.57
C ARG A 63 -6.42 -12.17 1.43
N MET A 64 -7.62 -12.66 1.71
CA MET A 64 -8.85 -11.85 1.65
C MET A 64 -8.89 -10.94 2.87
N ILE A 65 -8.74 -9.63 2.62
CA ILE A 65 -8.80 -8.62 3.68
C ILE A 65 -10.19 -7.99 3.69
N ASP A 66 -10.75 -7.85 4.86
CA ASP A 66 -11.97 -7.10 5.08
C ASP A 66 -11.67 -5.59 5.11
N PHE A 67 -11.77 -4.97 3.93
CA PHE A 67 -11.64 -3.52 3.80
C PHE A 67 -12.93 -2.77 4.12
N LYS A 68 -14.07 -3.48 4.21
CA LYS A 68 -15.38 -2.86 4.40
C LYS A 68 -15.72 -2.66 5.87
N ARG A 69 -15.31 -3.61 6.73
CA ARG A 69 -15.56 -3.56 8.17
C ARG A 69 -17.04 -3.35 8.50
N GLN A 70 -17.93 -4.15 7.88
CA GLN A 70 -19.39 -3.97 7.95
C GLN A 70 -20.07 -4.73 9.10
N LYS A 71 -19.32 -5.47 9.91
CA LYS A 71 -19.88 -6.15 11.11
C LYS A 71 -19.97 -5.16 12.27
N ASP A 72 -21.03 -4.37 12.27
CA ASP A 72 -21.27 -3.34 13.27
C ASP A 72 -21.75 -3.97 14.58
N GLY A 73 -21.27 -3.44 15.71
CA GLY A 73 -21.64 -3.88 17.06
C GLY A 73 -21.09 -5.24 17.49
N VAL A 74 -20.49 -6.02 16.57
CA VAL A 74 -19.96 -7.34 16.90
C VAL A 74 -18.51 -7.23 17.33
N ARG A 75 -18.20 -7.75 18.52
CA ARG A 75 -16.82 -7.81 19.03
C ARG A 75 -15.99 -8.79 18.23
N GLY A 76 -14.82 -8.33 17.76
CA GLY A 76 -13.78 -9.16 17.20
C GLY A 76 -12.55 -9.18 18.09
N ILE A 77 -11.90 -10.33 18.24
CA ILE A 77 -10.68 -10.49 19.02
C ILE A 77 -9.53 -10.80 18.06
N VAL A 78 -8.42 -10.09 18.18
CA VAL A 78 -7.19 -10.35 17.42
C VAL A 78 -6.60 -11.67 17.89
N LYS A 79 -6.50 -12.65 16.99
CA LYS A 79 -5.92 -13.97 17.26
C LYS A 79 -4.44 -14.04 16.87
N THR A 80 -4.09 -13.47 15.71
CA THR A 80 -2.72 -13.50 15.20
C THR A 80 -2.37 -12.20 14.47
N VAL A 81 -1.07 -11.90 14.41
CA VAL A 81 -0.48 -10.90 13.50
C VAL A 81 0.39 -11.65 12.50
N GLU A 82 0.18 -11.43 11.21
CA GLU A 82 0.77 -12.23 10.14
C GLU A 82 1.45 -11.37 9.07
N TYR A 83 2.48 -11.92 8.44
CA TYR A 83 3.10 -11.36 7.24
C TYR A 83 2.23 -11.66 6.01
N ASP A 84 1.98 -10.64 5.18
CA ASP A 84 1.31 -10.82 3.88
C ASP A 84 2.26 -10.47 2.72
N PRO A 85 2.62 -11.44 1.84
CA PRO A 85 3.48 -11.17 0.68
C PRO A 85 2.83 -10.31 -0.40
N ASN A 86 1.53 -10.00 -0.31
CA ASN A 86 0.80 -9.20 -1.29
C ASN A 86 0.81 -7.71 -0.99
N ARG A 87 1.27 -7.31 0.20
CA ARG A 87 1.28 -5.91 0.64
C ARG A 87 2.47 -5.59 1.52
N SER A 88 2.74 -4.31 1.71
CA SER A 88 3.80 -3.85 2.61
C SER A 88 3.40 -3.93 4.08
N ALA A 89 2.12 -3.76 4.40
CA ALA A 89 1.58 -3.83 5.75
C ALA A 89 1.41 -5.27 6.23
N ASN A 90 1.61 -5.52 7.52
CA ASN A 90 1.18 -6.76 8.17
C ASN A 90 -0.34 -6.81 8.26
N ILE A 91 -0.88 -7.98 8.48
CA ILE A 91 -2.31 -8.22 8.65
C ILE A 91 -2.58 -8.88 10.00
N SER A 92 -3.77 -8.66 10.55
CA SER A 92 -4.23 -9.32 11.77
C SER A 92 -5.44 -10.19 11.47
N LEU A 93 -5.42 -11.43 11.95
CA LEU A 93 -6.58 -12.30 11.93
C LEU A 93 -7.47 -11.95 13.12
N ILE A 94 -8.71 -11.61 12.84
CA ILE A 94 -9.75 -11.37 13.84
C ILE A 94 -10.71 -12.56 13.85
N GLN A 95 -11.10 -12.97 15.02
CA GLN A 95 -12.24 -13.87 15.23
C GLN A 95 -13.35 -13.10 15.92
N TYR A 96 -14.50 -13.04 15.29
CA TYR A 96 -15.71 -12.43 15.84
C TYR A 96 -16.42 -13.40 16.81
N GLU A 97 -17.27 -12.87 17.68
CA GLU A 97 -18.05 -13.66 18.64
C GLU A 97 -18.98 -14.67 17.95
N ASP A 98 -19.42 -14.39 16.73
CA ASP A 98 -20.20 -15.31 15.89
C ASP A 98 -19.37 -16.46 15.29
N GLY A 99 -18.11 -16.59 15.68
CA GLY A 99 -17.16 -17.60 15.17
C GLY A 99 -16.56 -17.30 13.81
N THR A 100 -17.02 -16.29 13.08
CA THR A 100 -16.44 -15.93 11.77
C THR A 100 -15.06 -15.31 11.92
N LYS A 101 -14.21 -15.57 10.94
CA LYS A 101 -12.84 -15.02 10.89
C LYS A 101 -12.70 -14.03 9.74
N ALA A 102 -11.91 -12.99 9.93
CA ALA A 102 -11.56 -12.03 8.89
C ALA A 102 -10.12 -11.52 9.07
N TYR A 103 -9.46 -11.17 7.97
CA TYR A 103 -8.22 -10.42 8.03
C TYR A 103 -8.49 -8.92 7.95
N ILE A 104 -7.76 -8.15 8.74
CA ILE A 104 -7.69 -6.69 8.65
C ILE A 104 -6.23 -6.25 8.46
N LEU A 105 -6.02 -4.98 8.07
CA LEU A 105 -4.69 -4.38 8.16
C LEU A 105 -4.29 -4.26 9.62
N ALA A 106 -3.08 -4.67 9.98
CA ALA A 106 -2.57 -4.55 11.34
C ALA A 106 -2.21 -3.09 11.64
N PRO A 107 -2.93 -2.41 12.55
CA PRO A 107 -2.50 -1.10 13.03
C PRO A 107 -1.22 -1.21 13.85
N LYS A 108 -0.51 -0.08 13.97
CA LYS A 108 0.67 0.01 14.83
C LYS A 108 0.30 -0.30 16.28
N GLY A 109 1.10 -1.16 16.92
CA GLY A 109 0.95 -1.49 18.33
C GLY A 109 -0.18 -2.47 18.68
N ILE A 110 -0.86 -3.04 17.68
CA ILE A 110 -1.89 -4.05 17.93
C ILE A 110 -1.26 -5.32 18.51
N LYS A 111 -1.93 -5.92 19.49
CA LYS A 111 -1.48 -7.14 20.16
C LYS A 111 -2.54 -8.25 20.03
N VAL A 112 -2.10 -9.50 20.18
CA VAL A 112 -3.01 -10.64 20.30
C VAL A 112 -3.88 -10.45 21.55
N GLY A 113 -5.16 -10.77 21.45
CA GLY A 113 -6.15 -10.56 22.52
C GLY A 113 -6.84 -9.18 22.49
N THR A 114 -6.35 -8.21 21.70
CA THR A 114 -7.02 -6.90 21.57
C THR A 114 -8.41 -7.06 21.00
N SER A 115 -9.40 -6.43 21.65
CA SER A 115 -10.79 -6.37 21.15
C SER A 115 -10.92 -5.25 20.09
N ILE A 116 -11.64 -5.53 19.03
CA ILE A 116 -11.87 -4.61 17.91
C ILE A 116 -13.36 -4.56 17.60
N TYR A 117 -13.87 -3.36 17.41
CA TYR A 117 -15.25 -3.08 17.06
C TYR A 117 -15.34 -2.32 15.72
N SER A 118 -16.50 -2.41 15.11
CA SER A 118 -16.87 -1.61 13.93
C SER A 118 -18.26 -1.02 14.15
N GLY A 119 -18.51 0.14 13.58
CA GLY A 119 -19.83 0.77 13.67
C GLY A 119 -19.77 2.21 14.19
N PRO A 120 -20.93 2.90 14.18
CA PRO A 120 -21.00 4.29 14.64
C PRO A 120 -20.74 4.44 16.14
N ASP A 121 -21.11 3.44 16.93
CA ASP A 121 -21.02 3.47 18.40
C ASP A 121 -19.71 2.84 18.94
N ALA A 122 -18.78 2.49 18.05
CA ALA A 122 -17.50 1.94 18.46
C ALA A 122 -16.63 3.00 19.13
N ASP A 123 -15.90 2.63 20.19
CA ASP A 123 -14.93 3.49 20.86
C ASP A 123 -13.81 3.95 19.93
N ILE A 124 -13.23 5.12 20.24
CA ILE A 124 -12.11 5.68 19.47
C ILE A 124 -10.80 5.03 19.91
N GLN A 125 -10.70 3.72 19.67
CA GLN A 125 -9.52 2.90 19.96
C GLN A 125 -8.82 2.45 18.68
N VAL A 126 -7.50 2.24 18.77
CA VAL A 126 -6.69 1.79 17.63
C VAL A 126 -7.21 0.45 17.10
N GLY A 127 -7.53 0.41 15.80
CA GLY A 127 -8.08 -0.76 15.12
C GLY A 127 -9.59 -0.75 14.94
N ASN A 128 -10.33 0.07 15.67
CA ASN A 128 -11.77 0.23 15.50
C ASN A 128 -12.10 1.01 14.22
N ALA A 129 -13.19 0.64 13.57
CA ALA A 129 -13.63 1.24 12.31
C ALA A 129 -14.95 1.99 12.52
N LEU A 130 -14.93 3.30 12.25
CA LEU A 130 -16.06 4.20 12.45
C LEU A 130 -16.35 5.02 11.19
N PRO A 131 -17.58 5.55 11.03
CA PRO A 131 -17.84 6.66 10.13
C PRO A 131 -16.97 7.87 10.49
N LEU A 132 -16.48 8.60 9.48
CA LEU A 132 -15.60 9.77 9.71
C LEU A 132 -16.27 10.85 10.54
N THR A 133 -17.61 10.95 10.51
CA THR A 133 -18.38 11.90 11.32
C THR A 133 -18.17 11.66 12.83
N ASN A 134 -17.95 10.41 13.26
CA ASN A 134 -17.82 10.05 14.68
C ASN A 134 -16.38 10.09 15.18
N ILE A 135 -15.40 10.30 14.27
CA ILE A 135 -13.98 10.39 14.63
C ILE A 135 -13.63 11.83 14.99
N PRO A 136 -13.00 12.10 16.14
CA PRO A 136 -12.58 13.44 16.54
C PRO A 136 -11.54 14.05 15.59
N VAL A 137 -11.55 15.37 15.51
CA VAL A 137 -10.51 16.15 14.83
C VAL A 137 -9.17 15.92 15.51
N GLY A 138 -8.09 15.85 14.71
CA GLY A 138 -6.74 15.55 15.21
C GLY A 138 -6.40 14.07 15.18
N THR A 139 -7.38 13.16 15.13
CA THR A 139 -7.15 11.70 15.16
C THR A 139 -6.48 11.22 13.87
N PHE A 140 -5.52 10.32 14.04
CA PHE A 140 -4.91 9.59 12.91
C PHE A 140 -5.76 8.39 12.52
N VAL A 141 -5.97 8.21 11.22
CA VAL A 141 -6.80 7.15 10.65
C VAL A 141 -6.11 6.50 9.45
N HIS A 142 -6.52 5.28 9.14
CA HIS A 142 -6.09 4.54 7.97
C HIS A 142 -7.27 3.78 7.35
N ASN A 143 -7.03 3.05 6.25
CA ASN A 143 -8.06 2.27 5.54
C ASN A 143 -9.35 3.08 5.25
N ILE A 144 -9.17 4.27 4.66
CA ILE A 144 -10.24 5.24 4.46
C ILE A 144 -11.03 4.91 3.20
N GLU A 145 -12.35 4.93 3.30
CA GLU A 145 -13.25 4.84 2.15
C GLU A 145 -13.29 6.16 1.35
N LEU A 146 -13.51 6.04 0.04
CA LEU A 146 -13.82 7.17 -0.84
C LEU A 146 -15.31 7.27 -1.21
N LYS A 147 -16.02 6.16 -1.10
CA LYS A 147 -17.46 6.05 -1.28
C LYS A 147 -18.01 5.13 -0.19
N PRO A 148 -19.14 5.49 0.45
CA PRO A 148 -19.72 4.68 1.51
C PRO A 148 -19.97 3.24 1.07
N GLY A 149 -19.61 2.27 1.90
CA GLY A 149 -19.82 0.83 1.68
C GLY A 149 -18.93 0.18 0.62
N LYS A 150 -18.06 0.94 -0.05
CA LYS A 150 -17.12 0.38 -1.05
C LYS A 150 -15.92 -0.32 -0.42
N GLY A 151 -15.64 -0.03 0.83
CA GLY A 151 -14.44 -0.48 1.55
C GLY A 151 -13.26 0.50 1.40
N GLY A 152 -12.32 0.42 2.32
CA GLY A 152 -11.17 1.30 2.37
C GLY A 152 -10.31 1.23 1.10
N GLN A 153 -9.98 2.39 0.56
CA GLN A 153 -9.20 2.53 -0.68
C GLN A 153 -7.92 3.35 -0.49
N MET A 154 -7.87 4.20 0.52
CA MET A 154 -6.74 5.08 0.80
C MET A 154 -6.06 4.68 2.11
N VAL A 155 -4.78 5.07 2.24
CA VAL A 155 -3.98 4.89 3.47
C VAL A 155 -3.97 3.44 3.93
N ARG A 156 -3.41 2.54 3.10
CA ARG A 156 -3.34 1.09 3.35
C ARG A 156 -1.93 0.53 3.36
N SER A 157 -0.95 1.33 2.95
CA SER A 157 0.45 0.90 2.93
C SER A 157 1.07 0.96 4.32
N ALA A 158 2.14 0.19 4.53
CA ALA A 158 2.91 0.19 5.77
C ALA A 158 3.30 1.61 6.21
N GLY A 159 3.18 1.91 7.48
CA GLY A 159 3.57 3.18 8.09
C GLY A 159 2.71 4.39 7.69
N THR A 160 1.71 4.22 6.82
CA THR A 160 0.89 5.37 6.40
C THR A 160 -0.23 5.68 7.38
N SER A 161 -0.54 6.96 7.49
CA SER A 161 -1.68 7.49 8.24
C SER A 161 -2.22 8.73 7.52
N ALA A 162 -3.46 9.08 7.83
CA ALA A 162 -4.06 10.36 7.48
C ALA A 162 -4.63 11.00 8.74
N GLN A 163 -4.66 12.31 8.81
CA GLN A 163 -5.17 13.04 9.96
C GLN A 163 -6.50 13.71 9.63
N VAL A 164 -7.48 13.57 10.49
CA VAL A 164 -8.74 14.30 10.41
C VAL A 164 -8.48 15.75 10.83
N LEU A 165 -8.72 16.73 9.95
CA LEU A 165 -8.45 18.13 10.21
C LEU A 165 -9.68 18.94 10.60
N GLY A 166 -10.85 18.56 10.08
CA GLY A 166 -12.10 19.31 10.34
C GLY A 166 -13.31 18.59 9.78
N LYS A 167 -14.48 19.02 10.19
CA LYS A 167 -15.77 18.52 9.74
C LYS A 167 -16.57 19.69 9.17
N GLU A 168 -17.02 19.58 7.92
CA GLU A 168 -17.72 20.64 7.17
C GLU A 168 -19.01 20.05 6.56
N GLY A 169 -20.11 20.16 7.27
CA GLY A 169 -21.41 19.64 6.85
C GLY A 169 -21.35 18.14 6.52
N LYS A 170 -21.61 17.78 5.27
CA LYS A 170 -21.56 16.39 4.79
C LYS A 170 -20.16 15.87 4.48
N TYR A 171 -19.11 16.67 4.63
CA TYR A 171 -17.73 16.29 4.35
C TYR A 171 -16.84 16.40 5.57
N VAL A 172 -15.78 15.60 5.57
CA VAL A 172 -14.70 15.66 6.54
C VAL A 172 -13.41 15.97 5.79
N LEU A 173 -12.68 16.98 6.26
CA LEU A 173 -11.38 17.36 5.71
C LEU A 173 -10.30 16.46 6.29
N VAL A 174 -9.58 15.75 5.42
CA VAL A 174 -8.53 14.79 5.81
C VAL A 174 -7.22 15.16 5.13
N ARG A 175 -6.14 15.22 5.92
CA ARG A 175 -4.77 15.39 5.44
C ARG A 175 -4.14 14.02 5.22
N LEU A 176 -3.76 13.73 3.99
CA LEU A 176 -3.09 12.49 3.61
C LEU A 176 -1.58 12.54 3.90
N SER A 177 -0.93 11.38 3.96
CA SER A 177 0.53 11.25 4.12
C SER A 177 1.32 11.98 3.03
N SER A 178 0.74 12.20 1.84
CA SER A 178 1.33 13.00 0.76
C SER A 178 1.30 14.51 1.01
N GLY A 179 0.64 14.99 2.07
CA GLY A 179 0.38 16.40 2.34
C GLY A 179 -0.83 16.99 1.60
N GLU A 180 -1.55 16.19 0.80
CA GLU A 180 -2.81 16.60 0.16
C GLU A 180 -3.93 16.68 1.20
N ASN A 181 -4.66 17.80 1.21
CA ASN A 181 -5.88 17.95 2.00
C ASN A 181 -7.10 17.69 1.11
N ARG A 182 -7.92 16.74 1.52
CA ARG A 182 -9.03 16.24 0.72
C ARG A 182 -10.32 16.14 1.53
N LEU A 183 -11.42 16.51 0.89
CA LEU A 183 -12.77 16.29 1.39
C LEU A 183 -13.23 14.86 1.12
N ILE A 184 -13.75 14.21 2.14
CA ILE A 184 -14.31 12.86 2.08
C ILE A 184 -15.69 12.90 2.71
N LEU A 185 -16.65 12.14 2.17
CA LEU A 185 -18.00 12.11 2.74
C LEU A 185 -17.96 11.64 4.20
N ALA A 186 -18.69 12.31 5.07
CA ALA A 186 -18.72 12.03 6.51
C ALA A 186 -19.22 10.63 6.86
N THR A 187 -20.06 10.05 5.98
CA THR A 187 -20.55 8.67 6.07
C THR A 187 -19.55 7.59 5.66
N CYS A 188 -18.42 7.97 5.02
CA CYS A 188 -17.35 7.05 4.72
C CYS A 188 -16.68 6.55 5.99
N ARG A 189 -16.29 5.27 6.00
CA ARG A 189 -15.60 4.66 7.14
C ARG A 189 -14.10 4.83 7.06
N ALA A 190 -13.49 4.90 8.23
CA ALA A 190 -12.04 4.81 8.40
C ALA A 190 -11.71 4.01 9.65
N THR A 191 -10.51 3.46 9.71
CA THR A 191 -10.01 2.75 10.89
C THR A 191 -9.08 3.66 11.68
N VAL A 192 -9.26 3.72 12.99
CA VAL A 192 -8.46 4.55 13.91
C VAL A 192 -7.03 4.03 14.02
N GLY A 193 -6.05 4.92 14.04
CA GLY A 193 -4.63 4.62 14.18
C GLY A 193 -3.85 4.66 12.87
N THR A 194 -2.56 4.36 12.95
CA THR A 194 -1.62 4.27 11.81
C THR A 194 -1.45 2.82 11.38
N VAL A 195 -1.12 2.57 10.12
CA VAL A 195 -0.77 1.22 9.66
C VAL A 195 0.59 0.81 10.25
N GLY A 196 0.71 -0.42 10.72
CA GLY A 196 1.95 -0.98 11.25
C GLY A 196 3.05 -1.16 10.20
N ASN A 197 4.19 -1.76 10.61
CA ASN A 197 5.37 -2.01 9.77
C ASN A 197 5.99 -0.73 9.18
N GLU A 198 6.12 0.32 9.98
CA GLU A 198 6.60 1.65 9.54
C GLU A 198 7.98 1.63 8.87
N GLN A 199 8.86 0.70 9.28
CA GLN A 199 10.23 0.61 8.77
C GLN A 199 10.33 -0.14 7.42
N HIS A 200 9.20 -0.47 6.79
CA HIS A 200 9.18 -1.20 5.52
C HIS A 200 10.02 -0.52 4.43
N GLU A 201 9.94 0.80 4.32
CA GLU A 201 10.64 1.55 3.27
C GLU A 201 12.15 1.67 3.51
N LEU A 202 12.62 1.44 4.74
CA LEU A 202 14.04 1.45 5.08
C LEU A 202 14.77 0.15 4.71
N ILE A 203 14.03 -0.87 4.22
CA ILE A 203 14.60 -2.16 3.86
C ILE A 203 15.36 -2.05 2.53
N ASN A 204 16.64 -2.37 2.58
CA ASN A 204 17.48 -2.49 1.39
C ASN A 204 17.45 -3.92 0.85
N ILE A 205 17.02 -4.08 -0.40
CA ILE A 205 16.93 -5.37 -1.08
C ILE A 205 18.32 -6.01 -1.27
N GLY A 206 19.35 -5.21 -1.51
CA GLY A 206 20.76 -5.59 -1.56
C GLY A 206 21.21 -6.31 -2.82
N LYS A 207 20.38 -7.13 -3.49
CA LYS A 207 20.73 -7.86 -4.70
C LYS A 207 19.59 -7.98 -5.71
N ALA A 208 19.95 -8.05 -6.99
CA ALA A 208 19.00 -8.19 -8.10
C ALA A 208 18.14 -9.46 -8.00
N GLY A 209 18.70 -10.58 -7.52
CA GLY A 209 17.96 -11.82 -7.31
C GLY A 209 16.79 -11.65 -6.36
N ARG A 210 16.92 -10.85 -5.27
CA ARG A 210 15.81 -10.58 -4.35
C ARG A 210 14.71 -9.74 -5.04
N SER A 211 15.06 -8.80 -5.91
CA SER A 211 14.09 -8.09 -6.75
C SER A 211 13.35 -9.05 -7.69
N ARG A 212 14.05 -10.05 -8.24
CA ARG A 212 13.43 -11.10 -9.06
C ARG A 212 12.43 -11.94 -8.27
N TRP A 213 12.74 -12.28 -7.02
CA TRP A 213 11.80 -13.01 -6.13
C TRP A 213 10.53 -12.23 -5.85
N LEU A 214 10.62 -10.90 -5.80
CA LEU A 214 9.46 -10.00 -5.66
C LEU A 214 8.67 -9.80 -6.96
N GLY A 215 9.07 -10.45 -8.06
CA GLY A 215 8.38 -10.35 -9.35
C GLY A 215 8.78 -9.15 -10.20
N LYS A 216 9.85 -8.43 -9.84
CA LYS A 216 10.40 -7.34 -10.64
C LYS A 216 11.38 -7.90 -11.67
N ARG A 217 11.11 -7.66 -12.96
CA ARG A 217 12.02 -8.03 -14.06
C ARG A 217 13.07 -6.94 -14.27
N PRO A 218 14.24 -7.27 -14.84
CA PRO A 218 15.24 -6.30 -15.23
C PRO A 218 14.69 -5.23 -16.17
N ALA A 219 15.16 -3.99 -16.02
CA ALA A 219 14.89 -2.89 -16.93
C ALA A 219 16.15 -2.53 -17.70
N VAL A 220 16.05 -2.40 -19.01
CA VAL A 220 17.12 -1.98 -19.91
C VAL A 220 17.03 -0.46 -20.09
N ARG A 221 18.16 0.23 -20.01
CA ARG A 221 18.25 1.68 -20.24
C ARG A 221 18.01 1.98 -21.73
N GLY A 222 17.31 3.06 -22.04
CA GLY A 222 17.08 3.48 -23.41
C GLY A 222 18.37 3.78 -24.19
N SER A 223 19.42 4.29 -23.51
CA SER A 223 20.71 4.62 -24.11
C SER A 223 21.55 3.42 -24.60
N VAL A 224 21.14 2.17 -24.27
CA VAL A 224 21.79 0.95 -24.77
C VAL A 224 20.94 0.23 -25.82
N MET A 225 19.88 0.85 -26.27
CA MET A 225 19.00 0.36 -27.34
C MET A 225 19.38 1.00 -28.66
N ASN A 226 18.81 0.49 -29.75
CA ASN A 226 18.94 1.09 -31.08
C ASN A 226 18.08 2.37 -31.20
N PRO A 227 18.38 3.26 -32.16
CA PRO A 227 17.61 4.49 -32.36
C PRO A 227 16.13 4.26 -32.67
N ASN A 228 15.78 3.15 -33.31
CA ASN A 228 14.41 2.76 -33.61
C ASN A 228 13.63 2.27 -32.39
N ASP A 229 14.32 1.80 -31.32
CA ASP A 229 13.68 1.23 -30.14
C ASP A 229 13.43 2.25 -29.03
N HIS A 230 14.27 3.29 -28.97
CA HIS A 230 14.17 4.30 -27.92
C HIS A 230 14.73 5.65 -28.39
N PRO A 231 14.12 6.80 -28.02
CA PRO A 231 14.64 8.14 -28.33
C PRO A 231 16.06 8.40 -27.84
N HIS A 232 16.54 7.68 -26.84
CA HIS A 232 17.92 7.76 -26.33
C HIS A 232 18.87 6.75 -26.98
N GLY A 233 18.41 5.98 -27.95
CA GLY A 233 19.17 4.92 -28.59
C GLY A 233 20.22 5.46 -29.56
N GLY A 234 21.22 4.62 -29.85
CA GLY A 234 22.33 4.93 -30.75
C GLY A 234 23.55 5.54 -30.07
N GLY A 235 24.58 5.79 -30.87
CA GLY A 235 25.86 6.31 -30.43
C GLY A 235 26.88 5.25 -30.03
N GLU A 236 28.14 5.65 -29.84
CA GLU A 236 29.25 4.81 -29.46
C GLU A 236 29.48 4.82 -27.94
N GLY A 237 29.81 3.67 -27.36
CA GLY A 237 30.17 3.50 -25.96
C GLY A 237 29.09 3.96 -24.99
N LYS A 238 29.41 4.84 -24.05
CA LYS A 238 28.48 5.44 -23.09
C LYS A 238 27.90 6.76 -23.65
N ALA A 239 27.10 6.66 -24.70
CA ALA A 239 26.45 7.82 -25.28
C ALA A 239 25.54 8.54 -24.25
N PRO A 240 25.50 9.88 -24.26
CA PRO A 240 24.57 10.67 -23.44
C PRO A 240 23.13 10.51 -23.93
N ILE A 241 22.18 11.06 -23.17
CA ILE A 241 20.76 11.01 -23.53
C ILE A 241 20.46 11.81 -24.81
N GLY A 242 21.24 12.86 -25.10
CA GLY A 242 21.11 13.68 -26.32
C GLY A 242 19.81 14.49 -26.44
N MET A 243 19.06 14.62 -25.33
CA MET A 243 17.76 15.29 -25.29
C MET A 243 17.71 16.29 -24.13
N PRO A 244 16.94 17.40 -24.24
CA PRO A 244 16.82 18.39 -23.16
C PRO A 244 16.29 17.79 -21.83
N SER A 245 15.57 16.70 -21.90
CA SER A 245 15.09 15.94 -20.73
C SER A 245 15.00 14.44 -21.05
N PRO A 246 15.12 13.55 -20.05
CA PRO A 246 14.92 12.13 -20.27
C PRO A 246 13.52 11.83 -20.79
N MET A 247 13.45 10.94 -21.77
CA MET A 247 12.20 10.54 -22.42
C MET A 247 11.84 9.09 -22.18
N SER A 248 10.56 8.78 -22.28
CA SER A 248 10.06 7.41 -22.32
C SER A 248 10.27 6.81 -23.73
N PRO A 249 10.12 5.48 -23.92
CA PRO A 249 10.15 4.85 -25.23
C PRO A 249 9.17 5.45 -26.25
N TRP A 250 8.14 6.14 -25.79
CA TRP A 250 7.13 6.82 -26.63
C TRP A 250 7.38 8.33 -26.79
N GLY A 251 8.58 8.83 -26.52
CA GLY A 251 8.95 10.23 -26.67
C GLY A 251 8.31 11.20 -25.67
N LYS A 252 7.78 10.72 -24.56
CA LYS A 252 7.22 11.61 -23.51
C LYS A 252 8.28 11.95 -22.47
N PRO A 253 8.46 13.23 -22.11
CA PRO A 253 9.33 13.62 -20.99
C PRO A 253 8.98 12.86 -19.71
N THR A 254 9.98 12.33 -19.02
CA THR A 254 9.81 11.54 -17.79
C THR A 254 10.02 12.35 -16.51
N LEU A 255 10.69 13.49 -16.59
CA LEU A 255 10.91 14.41 -15.49
C LEU A 255 10.06 15.67 -15.65
N GLY A 256 9.53 16.17 -14.54
CA GLY A 256 8.82 17.45 -14.46
C GLY A 256 7.42 17.50 -15.12
N LYS A 257 7.09 16.62 -16.03
CA LYS A 257 5.80 16.64 -16.72
C LYS A 257 4.66 16.22 -15.78
N LYS A 258 3.68 17.11 -15.62
CA LYS A 258 2.43 16.78 -14.91
C LYS A 258 1.59 15.82 -15.75
N THR A 259 1.37 14.60 -15.25
CA THR A 259 0.59 13.56 -15.95
C THR A 259 -0.89 13.54 -15.57
N ARG A 260 -1.25 14.10 -14.42
CA ARG A 260 -2.65 14.24 -14.03
C ARG A 260 -3.35 15.23 -14.98
N LYS A 261 -4.38 14.77 -15.67
CA LYS A 261 -5.23 15.63 -16.50
C LYS A 261 -5.96 16.63 -15.62
N GLY A 262 -6.12 17.87 -16.08
CA GLY A 262 -6.99 18.86 -15.45
C GLY A 262 -8.47 18.46 -15.49
N HIS A 263 -9.29 19.16 -14.70
CA HIS A 263 -10.75 19.01 -14.67
C HIS A 263 -11.24 17.58 -14.35
N GLN A 264 -10.52 16.86 -13.49
CA GLN A 264 -10.99 15.58 -12.99
C GLN A 264 -12.16 15.78 -12.02
N LYS A 265 -13.18 14.90 -12.06
CA LYS A 265 -14.33 14.94 -11.13
C LYS A 265 -13.90 15.02 -9.66
N SER A 266 -12.75 14.43 -9.30
CA SER A 266 -12.19 14.48 -7.95
C SER A 266 -11.49 15.78 -7.58
N ASP A 267 -11.28 16.72 -8.53
CA ASP A 267 -10.59 18.00 -8.24
C ASP A 267 -11.43 18.88 -7.29
N LYS A 268 -12.75 18.78 -7.38
CA LYS A 268 -13.69 19.47 -6.44
C LYS A 268 -13.51 19.06 -4.98
N LEU A 269 -12.94 17.87 -4.72
CA LEU A 269 -12.73 17.32 -3.38
C LEU A 269 -11.32 17.58 -2.85
N ILE A 270 -10.43 18.21 -3.63
CA ILE A 270 -9.04 18.49 -3.25
C ILE A 270 -8.97 19.98 -2.87
N VAL A 271 -8.89 20.26 -1.57
CA VAL A 271 -8.77 21.64 -1.05
C VAL A 271 -7.34 22.15 -1.23
N ARG A 272 -6.35 21.33 -0.90
CA ARG A 272 -4.93 21.67 -1.04
C ARG A 272 -4.16 20.51 -1.64
N ARG A 273 -3.48 20.76 -2.74
CA ARG A 273 -2.58 19.77 -3.35
C ARG A 273 -1.28 19.64 -2.55
N ARG A 274 -0.61 18.48 -2.69
CA ARG A 274 0.74 18.28 -2.13
C ARG A 274 1.67 19.40 -2.63
N LYS A 275 2.54 19.91 -1.76
CA LYS A 275 3.67 20.76 -2.19
C LYS A 275 4.61 19.88 -3.02
N LYS A 276 5.20 20.47 -4.05
CA LYS A 276 6.30 19.85 -4.81
C LYS A 276 7.54 19.72 -3.93
#